data_fa6a96c0915c291a0469d6f76378c0b0
#
_entry.id   fa6a96c0915c291a0469d6f76378c0b0
#
_cell.length_a   1.000
_cell.length_b   1.000
_cell.length_c   1.000
_cell.angle_alpha   90.00
_cell.angle_beta   90.00
_cell.angle_gamma   90.00
#
_symmetry.space_group_name_H-M   'P 1'
#
loop_
_entity.id
_entity.type
_entity.pdbx_description
1 polymer ?
#
loop_
_entity_poly.entity_id
_entity_poly.type
_entity_poly.pdbx_seq_one_letter_code
_entity_poly.pdbx_strand_id
1 'polypeptide(L)'
;MIKISCQEQLLPGATLQEKWEFARRAGYDAIEVRGAGDFAFRDRLAQLREAADDGVPMPSVCVEMPHFFGAFDPGLRADAIAQLKSQLSVIAVVGGPGAVACTPASYGMFSRRLPPFEPPRSAEDDRAVLLAGLQELGEHALREGVTLVLEPLNRYEDHMVNRLEQAVELIDTIGLPSVRVLADTYHMNIEEDEPTTALVKAAAQLGHVQVSDSNRFQPGAGHLDWAALLGTLDAIGYDGYLALECRLRGEPATAVAAVPGFLRRHDVSAGA
;
A
#
# COMPACT_ATOMS: atom_id res chain seq x y z
N MET A 1 17.45 -5.74 -9.82
CA MET A 1 17.34 -4.26 -9.62
C MET A 1 15.94 -3.96 -9.12
N ILE A 2 15.81 -3.24 -8.02
CA ILE A 2 14.52 -2.88 -7.41
C ILE A 2 13.68 -1.99 -8.35
N LYS A 3 12.36 -2.22 -8.37
CA LYS A 3 11.39 -1.37 -9.07
C LYS A 3 10.82 -0.36 -8.08
N ILE A 4 10.77 0.91 -8.45
CA ILE A 4 10.35 2.00 -7.55
C ILE A 4 9.18 2.74 -8.18
N SER A 5 8.06 2.84 -7.45
CA SER A 5 6.92 3.68 -7.83
C SER A 5 6.78 4.87 -6.88
N CYS A 6 5.98 5.84 -7.29
CA CYS A 6 5.70 7.03 -6.50
C CYS A 6 4.21 7.32 -6.49
N GLN A 7 3.67 7.64 -5.34
CA GLN A 7 2.28 8.10 -5.26
C GLN A 7 2.07 9.39 -6.07
N GLU A 8 1.00 9.43 -6.88
CA GLU A 8 0.76 10.49 -7.85
C GLU A 8 0.68 11.90 -7.26
N GLN A 9 0.24 12.04 -6.00
CA GLN A 9 0.13 13.33 -5.33
C GLN A 9 1.48 13.95 -4.93
N LEU A 10 2.55 13.16 -4.89
CA LEU A 10 3.91 13.62 -4.58
C LEU A 10 4.61 14.18 -5.82
N LEU A 11 4.13 13.84 -7.01
CA LEU A 11 4.76 14.19 -8.28
C LEU A 11 4.25 15.55 -8.79
N PRO A 12 5.15 16.43 -9.25
CA PRO A 12 4.74 17.66 -9.93
C PRO A 12 4.14 17.33 -11.31
N GLY A 13 3.17 18.13 -11.73
CA GLY A 13 2.45 18.01 -12.98
C GLY A 13 0.95 18.09 -12.78
N ALA A 14 0.23 18.59 -13.79
CA ALA A 14 -1.24 18.70 -13.79
C ALA A 14 -1.91 17.40 -14.29
N THR A 15 -1.25 16.68 -15.19
CA THR A 15 -1.75 15.42 -15.78
C THR A 15 -0.89 14.24 -15.34
N LEU A 16 -1.39 13.01 -15.48
CA LEU A 16 -0.60 11.80 -15.21
C LEU A 16 0.58 11.66 -16.16
N GLN A 17 0.45 12.10 -17.40
CA GLN A 17 1.51 12.12 -18.39
C GLN A 17 2.67 13.05 -17.97
N GLU A 18 2.34 14.28 -17.51
CA GLU A 18 3.35 15.23 -16.99
C GLU A 18 4.04 14.68 -15.73
N LYS A 19 3.26 14.10 -14.81
CA LYS A 19 3.77 13.44 -13.61
C LYS A 19 4.70 12.28 -13.96
N TRP A 20 4.32 11.46 -14.93
CA TRP A 20 5.14 10.34 -15.40
C TRP A 20 6.42 10.82 -16.07
N GLU A 21 6.37 11.86 -16.88
CA GLU A 21 7.58 12.41 -17.49
C GLU A 21 8.59 12.88 -16.45
N PHE A 22 8.13 13.53 -15.38
CA PHE A 22 8.96 13.90 -14.24
C PHE A 22 9.50 12.66 -13.51
N ALA A 23 8.61 11.71 -13.14
CA ALA A 23 8.95 10.50 -12.39
C ALA A 23 10.01 9.66 -13.14
N ARG A 24 9.80 9.43 -14.43
CA ARG A 24 10.73 8.69 -15.29
C ARG A 24 12.11 9.34 -15.36
N ARG A 25 12.18 10.67 -15.50
CA ARG A 25 13.46 11.41 -15.47
C ARG A 25 14.16 11.33 -14.12
N ALA A 26 13.40 11.29 -13.03
CA ALA A 26 13.93 11.12 -11.68
C ALA A 26 14.34 9.67 -11.39
N GLY A 27 13.97 8.71 -12.24
CA GLY A 27 14.35 7.31 -12.13
C GLY A 27 13.32 6.41 -11.46
N TYR A 28 12.06 6.82 -11.39
CA TYR A 28 10.96 5.93 -11.02
C TYR A 28 10.56 5.02 -12.18
N ASP A 29 10.02 3.85 -11.86
CA ASP A 29 9.60 2.83 -12.80
C ASP A 29 8.08 2.83 -13.01
N ALA A 30 7.30 3.47 -12.12
CA ALA A 30 5.84 3.52 -12.18
C ALA A 30 5.26 4.64 -11.31
N ILE A 31 3.94 4.87 -11.47
CA ILE A 31 3.11 5.70 -10.57
C ILE A 31 2.15 4.80 -9.80
N GLU A 32 2.08 4.98 -8.48
CA GLU A 32 0.98 4.47 -7.67
C GLU A 32 -0.14 5.51 -7.66
N VAL A 33 -1.32 5.16 -8.22
CA VAL A 33 -2.42 6.11 -8.34
C VAL A 33 -3.22 6.23 -7.06
N ARG A 34 -3.87 7.37 -6.86
CA ARG A 34 -4.69 7.64 -5.68
C ARG A 34 -6.13 7.17 -5.90
N GLY A 35 -6.56 6.21 -5.11
CA GLY A 35 -7.90 5.62 -5.11
C GLY A 35 -8.86 6.41 -4.22
N ALA A 36 -9.27 7.62 -4.65
CA ALA A 36 -10.20 8.45 -3.90
C ALA A 36 -11.57 7.78 -3.75
N GLY A 37 -12.15 7.91 -2.54
CA GLY A 37 -13.46 7.39 -2.18
C GLY A 37 -14.64 8.02 -2.92
N ASP A 38 -15.86 7.68 -2.49
CA ASP A 38 -17.11 8.14 -3.11
C ASP A 38 -17.20 7.86 -4.62
N PHE A 39 -16.59 6.72 -5.04
CA PHE A 39 -16.44 6.31 -6.44
C PHE A 39 -15.66 7.30 -7.33
N ALA A 40 -15.02 8.30 -6.78
CA ALA A 40 -14.27 9.30 -7.55
C ALA A 40 -13.11 8.67 -8.36
N PHE A 41 -12.52 7.57 -7.89
CA PHE A 41 -11.51 6.85 -8.66
C PHE A 41 -12.09 6.23 -9.95
N ARG A 42 -13.30 5.66 -9.89
CA ARG A 42 -14.04 5.17 -11.06
C ARG A 42 -14.36 6.31 -12.04
N ASP A 43 -14.75 7.47 -11.52
CA ASP A 43 -15.13 8.61 -12.35
C ASP A 43 -13.93 9.19 -13.12
N ARG A 44 -12.69 8.85 -12.69
CA ARG A 44 -11.44 9.15 -13.40
C ARG A 44 -11.09 8.12 -14.49
N LEU A 45 -11.87 7.07 -14.70
CA LEU A 45 -11.48 5.93 -15.57
C LEU A 45 -11.07 6.37 -16.98
N ALA A 46 -11.76 7.35 -17.58
CA ALA A 46 -11.40 7.86 -18.90
C ALA A 46 -10.00 8.47 -18.93
N GLN A 47 -9.68 9.33 -17.93
CA GLN A 47 -8.35 9.94 -17.76
C GLN A 47 -7.26 8.89 -17.51
N LEU A 48 -7.56 7.89 -16.66
CA LEU A 48 -6.62 6.82 -16.33
C LEU A 48 -6.31 5.94 -17.56
N ARG A 49 -7.33 5.64 -18.39
CA ARG A 49 -7.14 4.89 -19.65
C ARG A 49 -6.30 5.67 -20.64
N GLU A 50 -6.58 6.96 -20.84
CA GLU A 50 -5.76 7.82 -21.69
C GLU A 50 -4.30 7.80 -21.26
N ALA A 51 -4.03 7.94 -19.96
CA ALA A 51 -2.67 7.87 -19.44
C ALA A 51 -2.02 6.47 -19.66
N ALA A 52 -2.77 5.38 -19.47
CA ALA A 52 -2.29 4.03 -19.73
C ALA A 52 -1.97 3.81 -21.22
N ASP A 53 -2.83 4.30 -22.13
CA ASP A 53 -2.64 4.24 -23.59
C ASP A 53 -1.42 5.07 -24.02
N ASP A 54 -1.11 6.15 -23.32
CA ASP A 54 0.09 6.97 -23.49
C ASP A 54 1.36 6.34 -22.84
N GLY A 55 1.22 5.16 -22.26
CA GLY A 55 2.34 4.39 -21.69
C GLY A 55 2.74 4.78 -20.28
N VAL A 56 1.84 5.38 -19.49
CA VAL A 56 2.06 5.63 -18.06
C VAL A 56 1.85 4.32 -17.28
N PRO A 57 2.89 3.75 -16.64
CA PRO A 57 2.73 2.52 -15.86
C PRO A 57 2.08 2.82 -14.51
N MET A 58 0.95 2.20 -14.23
CA MET A 58 0.15 2.37 -13.00
C MET A 58 -0.18 1.00 -12.37
N PRO A 59 0.81 0.28 -11.82
CA PRO A 59 0.63 -1.08 -11.32
C PRO A 59 -0.13 -1.16 -9.99
N SER A 60 -0.32 -0.06 -9.30
CA SER A 60 -0.96 -0.06 -7.98
C SER A 60 -1.84 1.17 -7.75
N VAL A 61 -2.85 0.99 -6.89
CA VAL A 61 -3.70 2.05 -6.35
C VAL A 61 -3.62 2.04 -4.82
N CYS A 62 -3.30 3.19 -4.23
CA CYS A 62 -3.44 3.42 -2.79
C CYS A 62 -4.85 3.93 -2.51
N VAL A 63 -5.62 3.14 -1.75
CA VAL A 63 -7.03 3.42 -1.45
C VAL A 63 -7.14 4.50 -0.36
N GLU A 64 -7.87 5.57 -0.66
CA GLU A 64 -8.11 6.66 0.27
C GLU A 64 -9.61 6.93 0.38
N MET A 65 -10.21 6.42 1.45
CA MET A 65 -11.65 6.49 1.72
C MET A 65 -11.93 6.98 3.14
N PRO A 66 -13.10 7.56 3.41
CA PRO A 66 -13.47 8.02 4.75
C PRO A 66 -13.75 6.87 5.74
N HIS A 67 -14.02 5.67 5.25
CA HIS A 67 -14.25 4.45 6.03
C HIS A 67 -13.82 3.22 5.22
N PHE A 68 -13.56 2.12 5.92
CA PHE A 68 -13.04 0.88 5.36
C PHE A 68 -13.90 -0.32 5.77
N PHE A 69 -13.60 -1.50 5.25
CA PHE A 69 -14.38 -2.72 5.45
C PHE A 69 -14.38 -3.23 6.90
N GLY A 70 -13.52 -2.72 7.78
CA GLY A 70 -13.54 -2.93 9.22
C GLY A 70 -14.51 -2.04 10.01
N ALA A 71 -15.19 -1.07 9.40
CA ALA A 71 -16.08 -0.11 10.07
C ALA A 71 -17.08 -0.79 11.01
N PHE A 72 -17.43 -0.14 12.14
CA PHE A 72 -18.38 -0.69 13.10
C PHE A 72 -19.81 -0.67 12.57
N ASP A 73 -20.19 0.35 11.84
CA ASP A 73 -21.51 0.46 11.20
C ASP A 73 -21.62 -0.49 10.01
N PRO A 74 -22.64 -1.37 9.95
CA PRO A 74 -22.80 -2.30 8.84
C PRO A 74 -23.04 -1.64 7.48
N GLY A 75 -23.70 -0.47 7.46
CA GLY A 75 -23.93 0.29 6.23
C GLY A 75 -22.63 0.87 5.68
N LEU A 76 -21.78 1.44 6.55
CA LEU A 76 -20.44 1.93 6.15
C LEU A 76 -19.53 0.79 5.68
N ARG A 77 -19.64 -0.41 6.28
CA ARG A 77 -18.90 -1.59 5.78
C ARG A 77 -19.33 -2.00 4.38
N ALA A 78 -20.64 -2.09 4.17
CA ALA A 78 -21.19 -2.48 2.86
C ALA A 78 -20.81 -1.45 1.77
N ASP A 79 -20.85 -0.18 2.10
CA ASP A 79 -20.42 0.90 1.21
C ASP A 79 -18.91 0.82 0.92
N ALA A 80 -18.06 0.63 1.93
CA ALA A 80 -16.62 0.45 1.76
C ALA A 80 -16.29 -0.73 0.84
N ILE A 81 -16.97 -1.88 1.01
CA ILE A 81 -16.79 -3.05 0.16
C ILE A 81 -17.18 -2.74 -1.29
N ALA A 82 -18.29 -2.03 -1.50
CA ALA A 82 -18.73 -1.63 -2.85
C ALA A 82 -17.71 -0.69 -3.52
N GLN A 83 -17.17 0.27 -2.80
CA GLN A 83 -16.16 1.19 -3.29
C GLN A 83 -14.84 0.47 -3.59
N LEU A 84 -14.37 -0.44 -2.69
CA LEU A 84 -13.15 -1.23 -2.91
C LEU A 84 -13.27 -2.14 -4.14
N LYS A 85 -14.42 -2.79 -4.35
CA LYS A 85 -14.67 -3.56 -5.59
C LYS A 85 -14.59 -2.69 -6.82
N SER A 86 -15.15 -1.47 -6.77
CA SER A 86 -15.03 -0.51 -7.87
C SER A 86 -13.58 -0.13 -8.13
N GLN A 87 -12.76 0.08 -7.10
CA GLN A 87 -11.34 0.40 -7.25
C GLN A 87 -10.54 -0.78 -7.82
N LEU A 88 -10.81 -2.01 -7.37
CA LEU A 88 -10.23 -3.24 -7.94
C LEU A 88 -10.55 -3.38 -9.43
N SER A 89 -11.79 -3.13 -9.84
CA SER A 89 -12.17 -3.19 -11.26
C SER A 89 -11.51 -2.08 -12.10
N VAL A 90 -11.33 -0.87 -11.54
CA VAL A 90 -10.63 0.22 -12.25
C VAL A 90 -9.15 -0.11 -12.42
N ILE A 91 -8.47 -0.55 -11.35
CA ILE A 91 -7.04 -0.85 -11.44
C ILE A 91 -6.77 -2.06 -12.34
N ALA A 92 -7.68 -3.02 -12.43
CA ALA A 92 -7.60 -4.13 -13.38
C ALA A 92 -7.54 -3.65 -14.84
N VAL A 93 -8.31 -2.60 -15.15
CA VAL A 93 -8.36 -2.03 -16.51
C VAL A 93 -7.09 -1.26 -16.87
N VAL A 94 -6.52 -0.50 -15.93
CA VAL A 94 -5.44 0.46 -16.20
C VAL A 94 -4.06 -0.03 -15.81
N GLY A 95 -3.96 -0.86 -14.77
CA GLY A 95 -2.72 -1.46 -14.28
C GLY A 95 -2.42 -2.84 -14.89
N GLY A 96 -3.43 -3.46 -15.49
CA GLY A 96 -3.33 -4.78 -16.11
C GLY A 96 -3.27 -5.94 -15.10
N PRO A 97 -3.02 -7.16 -15.61
CA PRO A 97 -2.95 -8.36 -14.78
C PRO A 97 -1.91 -8.27 -13.67
N GLY A 98 -2.30 -8.64 -12.46
CA GLY A 98 -1.42 -8.58 -11.29
C GLY A 98 -1.29 -7.20 -10.65
N ALA A 99 -2.04 -6.19 -11.15
CA ALA A 99 -2.11 -4.89 -10.49
C ALA A 99 -2.65 -5.01 -9.05
N VAL A 100 -2.30 -4.04 -8.21
CA VAL A 100 -2.47 -4.12 -6.76
C VAL A 100 -3.39 -3.00 -6.26
N ALA A 101 -4.31 -3.32 -5.35
CA ALA A 101 -5.07 -2.33 -4.58
C ALA A 101 -4.68 -2.42 -3.09
N CYS A 102 -4.12 -1.33 -2.57
CA CYS A 102 -3.63 -1.20 -1.19
C CYS A 102 -4.74 -0.67 -0.29
N THR A 103 -5.09 -1.40 0.77
CA THR A 103 -6.14 -0.98 1.71
C THR A 103 -5.83 -1.39 3.14
N PRO A 104 -6.02 -0.50 4.13
CA PRO A 104 -6.09 -0.92 5.53
C PRO A 104 -7.44 -1.59 5.84
N ALA A 105 -7.50 -2.25 6.99
CA ALA A 105 -8.75 -2.79 7.55
C ALA A 105 -9.68 -1.68 8.04
N SER A 106 -9.13 -0.70 8.72
CA SER A 106 -9.78 0.50 9.21
C SER A 106 -8.79 1.65 9.28
N TYR A 107 -9.30 2.88 9.46
CA TYR A 107 -8.46 4.05 9.62
C TYR A 107 -9.15 5.08 10.51
N GLY A 108 -8.42 5.57 11.50
CA GLY A 108 -8.85 6.70 12.31
C GLY A 108 -9.95 6.44 13.32
N MET A 109 -10.54 5.23 13.42
CA MET A 109 -11.67 4.95 14.32
C MET A 109 -11.30 5.17 15.80
N PHE A 110 -10.10 4.77 16.21
CA PHE A 110 -9.53 5.01 17.54
C PHE A 110 -8.17 5.70 17.49
N SER A 111 -7.86 6.33 16.37
CA SER A 111 -6.60 7.06 16.22
C SER A 111 -6.42 8.09 17.34
N ARG A 112 -5.15 8.31 17.73
CA ARG A 112 -4.75 9.28 18.78
C ARG A 112 -5.25 8.95 20.19
N ARG A 113 -5.82 7.77 20.42
CA ARG A 113 -6.19 7.31 21.75
C ARG A 113 -5.07 6.46 22.32
N LEU A 114 -4.70 6.76 23.57
CA LEU A 114 -3.85 5.88 24.35
C LEU A 114 -4.73 4.88 25.11
N PRO A 115 -4.26 3.64 25.31
CA PRO A 115 -4.94 2.68 26.16
C PRO A 115 -5.13 3.22 27.59
N PRO A 116 -6.18 2.80 28.30
CA PRO A 116 -7.16 1.82 27.86
C PRO A 116 -8.33 2.46 27.09
N PHE A 117 -8.71 1.86 25.99
CA PHE A 117 -10.00 2.10 25.35
C PHE A 117 -10.66 0.76 25.06
N GLU A 118 -12.00 0.71 25.10
CA GLU A 118 -12.75 -0.50 24.75
C GLU A 118 -13.38 -0.29 23.37
N PRO A 119 -12.99 -1.07 22.35
CA PRO A 119 -13.66 -1.06 21.06
C PRO A 119 -15.12 -1.47 21.20
N PRO A 120 -16.03 -0.99 20.33
CA PRO A 120 -17.45 -1.42 20.36
C PRO A 120 -17.65 -2.88 20.02
N ARG A 121 -16.70 -3.55 19.41
CA ARG A 121 -16.70 -4.98 19.12
C ARG A 121 -15.57 -5.69 19.85
N SER A 122 -15.79 -6.98 20.17
CA SER A 122 -14.73 -7.86 20.64
C SER A 122 -13.68 -8.13 19.54
N ALA A 123 -12.47 -8.54 19.92
CA ALA A 123 -11.45 -8.95 18.95
C ALA A 123 -11.90 -10.14 18.08
N GLU A 124 -12.72 -11.04 18.62
CA GLU A 124 -13.31 -12.16 17.88
C GLU A 124 -14.30 -11.68 16.81
N ASP A 125 -15.18 -10.73 17.16
CA ASP A 125 -16.13 -10.14 16.21
C ASP A 125 -15.41 -9.28 15.16
N ASP A 126 -14.36 -8.54 15.53
CA ASP A 126 -13.50 -7.80 14.59
C ASP A 126 -12.88 -8.78 13.59
N ARG A 127 -12.29 -9.88 14.08
CA ARG A 127 -11.71 -10.93 13.21
C ARG A 127 -12.75 -11.51 12.25
N ALA A 128 -13.96 -11.80 12.73
CA ALA A 128 -15.03 -12.33 11.87
C ALA A 128 -15.43 -11.35 10.75
N VAL A 129 -15.53 -10.05 11.09
CA VAL A 129 -15.82 -8.98 10.11
C VAL A 129 -14.71 -8.87 9.08
N LEU A 130 -13.45 -8.91 9.52
CA LEU A 130 -12.29 -8.81 8.63
C LEU A 130 -12.22 -10.00 7.67
N LEU A 131 -12.39 -11.22 8.16
CA LEU A 131 -12.39 -12.43 7.34
C LEU A 131 -13.50 -12.38 6.28
N ALA A 132 -14.72 -11.99 6.66
CA ALA A 132 -15.84 -11.88 5.72
C ALA A 132 -15.58 -10.83 4.64
N GLY A 133 -15.07 -9.64 5.02
CA GLY A 133 -14.74 -8.57 4.07
C GLY A 133 -13.62 -8.95 3.12
N LEU A 134 -12.53 -9.52 3.64
CA LEU A 134 -11.40 -9.97 2.83
C LEU A 134 -11.76 -11.13 1.91
N GLN A 135 -12.63 -12.07 2.34
CA GLN A 135 -13.14 -13.13 1.48
C GLN A 135 -13.90 -12.53 0.28
N GLU A 136 -14.84 -11.64 0.54
CA GLU A 136 -15.69 -11.03 -0.50
C GLU A 136 -14.87 -10.17 -1.48
N LEU A 137 -13.94 -9.39 -0.97
CA LEU A 137 -13.05 -8.55 -1.78
C LEU A 137 -12.02 -9.38 -2.55
N GLY A 138 -11.46 -10.41 -1.91
CA GLY A 138 -10.49 -11.31 -2.53
C GLY A 138 -11.10 -12.13 -3.68
N GLU A 139 -12.34 -12.61 -3.53
CA GLU A 139 -13.06 -13.27 -4.61
C GLU A 139 -13.31 -12.31 -5.79
N HIS A 140 -13.60 -11.03 -5.52
CA HIS A 140 -13.74 -10.03 -6.57
C HIS A 140 -12.39 -9.76 -7.26
N ALA A 141 -11.32 -9.56 -6.49
CA ALA A 141 -9.98 -9.36 -7.02
C ALA A 141 -9.52 -10.55 -7.91
N LEU A 142 -9.83 -11.77 -7.47
CA LEU A 142 -9.52 -12.98 -8.25
C LEU A 142 -10.22 -13.00 -9.62
N ARG A 143 -11.49 -12.60 -9.66
CA ARG A 143 -12.24 -12.50 -10.93
C ARG A 143 -11.69 -11.42 -11.87
N GLU A 144 -11.22 -10.32 -11.29
CA GLU A 144 -10.63 -9.20 -12.06
C GLU A 144 -9.16 -9.46 -12.45
N GLY A 145 -8.52 -10.51 -11.92
CA GLY A 145 -7.12 -10.84 -12.18
C GLY A 145 -6.12 -9.89 -11.51
N VAL A 146 -6.50 -9.28 -10.39
CA VAL A 146 -5.71 -8.33 -9.59
C VAL A 146 -5.53 -8.81 -8.16
N THR A 147 -4.73 -8.10 -7.38
CA THR A 147 -4.45 -8.44 -5.99
C THR A 147 -4.92 -7.34 -5.05
N LEU A 148 -5.67 -7.71 -4.02
CA LEU A 148 -5.93 -6.88 -2.85
C LEU A 148 -4.77 -7.07 -1.87
N VAL A 149 -4.18 -6.00 -1.38
CA VAL A 149 -3.17 -6.09 -0.31
C VAL A 149 -3.67 -5.41 0.95
N LEU A 150 -3.66 -6.17 2.05
CA LEU A 150 -4.02 -5.67 3.37
C LEU A 150 -2.81 -5.00 4.01
N GLU A 151 -2.97 -3.75 4.39
CA GLU A 151 -1.98 -2.94 5.06
C GLU A 151 -2.19 -2.93 6.57
N PRO A 152 -1.28 -3.47 7.38
CA PRO A 152 -1.23 -3.22 8.80
C PRO A 152 -0.81 -1.77 9.08
N LEU A 153 -1.65 -1.02 9.78
CA LEU A 153 -1.34 0.34 10.19
C LEU A 153 -0.84 0.38 11.63
N ASN A 154 -0.08 1.41 11.99
CA ASN A 154 0.36 1.58 13.36
C ASN A 154 -0.83 1.84 14.32
N ARG A 155 -0.62 1.56 15.61
CA ARG A 155 -1.61 1.66 16.71
C ARG A 155 -2.26 3.04 16.86
N TYR A 156 -1.70 4.09 16.30
CA TYR A 156 -2.28 5.43 16.35
C TYR A 156 -3.28 5.67 15.22
N GLU A 157 -3.30 4.82 14.20
CA GLU A 157 -4.12 4.94 13.01
C GLU A 157 -5.16 3.82 12.86
N ASP A 158 -4.85 2.59 13.32
CA ASP A 158 -5.78 1.46 13.39
C ASP A 158 -5.63 0.70 14.70
N HIS A 159 -6.66 -0.08 15.07
CA HIS A 159 -6.64 -0.96 16.25
C HIS A 159 -6.80 -2.45 15.89
N MET A 160 -7.10 -2.78 14.65
CA MET A 160 -7.47 -4.14 14.26
C MET A 160 -6.28 -4.96 13.74
N VAL A 161 -5.48 -4.36 12.86
CA VAL A 161 -4.33 -5.03 12.22
C VAL A 161 -3.14 -4.09 12.23
N ASN A 162 -2.16 -4.38 13.09
CA ASN A 162 -1.00 -3.51 13.28
C ASN A 162 0.32 -4.14 12.83
N ARG A 163 0.42 -5.48 12.82
CA ARG A 163 1.65 -6.21 12.50
C ARG A 163 1.46 -7.10 11.28
N LEU A 164 2.54 -7.34 10.53
CA LEU A 164 2.52 -8.22 9.36
C LEU A 164 2.01 -9.62 9.71
N GLU A 165 2.40 -10.17 10.86
CA GLU A 165 1.96 -11.51 11.29
C GLU A 165 0.43 -11.60 11.44
N GLN A 166 -0.25 -10.55 11.93
CA GLN A 166 -1.70 -10.52 12.05
C GLN A 166 -2.39 -10.54 10.67
N ALA A 167 -1.86 -9.80 9.71
CA ALA A 167 -2.34 -9.83 8.32
C ALA A 167 -2.11 -11.20 7.68
N VAL A 168 -0.93 -11.80 7.87
CA VAL A 168 -0.62 -13.16 7.37
C VAL A 168 -1.61 -14.19 7.91
N GLU A 169 -1.92 -14.18 9.20
CA GLU A 169 -2.89 -15.10 9.80
C GLU A 169 -4.30 -14.99 9.19
N LEU A 170 -4.75 -13.77 8.89
CA LEU A 170 -6.04 -13.53 8.23
C LEU A 170 -6.01 -14.09 6.80
N ILE A 171 -4.96 -13.79 6.06
CA ILE A 171 -4.80 -14.20 4.65
C ILE A 171 -4.67 -15.72 4.52
N ASP A 172 -3.89 -16.36 5.38
CA ASP A 172 -3.76 -17.82 5.42
C ASP A 172 -5.09 -18.50 5.77
N THR A 173 -5.90 -17.88 6.65
CA THR A 173 -7.23 -18.39 6.98
C THR A 173 -8.18 -18.33 5.78
N ILE A 174 -8.10 -17.27 4.95
CA ILE A 174 -8.92 -17.08 3.75
C ILE A 174 -8.46 -18.02 2.63
N GLY A 175 -7.15 -18.18 2.45
CA GLY A 175 -6.55 -19.06 1.45
C GLY A 175 -6.75 -18.62 0.00
N LEU A 176 -7.08 -17.35 -0.26
CA LEU A 176 -7.24 -16.81 -1.61
C LEU A 176 -5.92 -16.23 -2.13
N PRO A 177 -5.44 -16.62 -3.31
CA PRO A 177 -4.18 -16.12 -3.88
C PRO A 177 -4.24 -14.64 -4.26
N SER A 178 -5.44 -14.08 -4.39
CA SER A 178 -5.71 -12.68 -4.72
C SER A 178 -5.69 -11.74 -3.51
N VAL A 179 -5.41 -12.25 -2.30
CA VAL A 179 -5.25 -11.43 -1.09
C VAL A 179 -3.84 -11.63 -0.56
N ARG A 180 -3.11 -10.54 -0.36
CA ARG A 180 -1.72 -10.53 0.08
C ARG A 180 -1.50 -9.47 1.16
N VAL A 181 -0.30 -9.42 1.73
CA VAL A 181 0.12 -8.41 2.72
C VAL A 181 0.81 -7.24 2.03
N LEU A 182 0.54 -6.04 2.50
CA LEU A 182 1.35 -4.85 2.26
C LEU A 182 2.26 -4.60 3.46
N ALA A 183 3.54 -4.34 3.22
CA ALA A 183 4.49 -3.89 4.23
C ALA A 183 4.81 -2.41 4.02
N ASP A 184 4.41 -1.54 4.95
CA ASP A 184 4.83 -0.13 4.97
C ASP A 184 5.93 0.08 6.01
N THR A 185 7.07 0.58 5.59
CA THR A 185 8.26 0.72 6.43
C THR A 185 8.07 1.67 7.62
N TYR A 186 7.21 2.68 7.51
CA TYR A 186 6.86 3.58 8.61
C TYR A 186 6.00 2.89 9.68
N HIS A 187 4.96 2.16 9.25
CA HIS A 187 4.09 1.44 10.19
C HIS A 187 4.87 0.32 10.89
N MET A 188 5.68 -0.42 10.14
CA MET A 188 6.57 -1.46 10.70
C MET A 188 7.56 -0.91 11.72
N ASN A 189 8.14 0.27 11.48
CA ASN A 189 9.05 0.92 12.42
C ASN A 189 8.43 1.21 13.79
N ILE A 190 7.09 1.36 13.84
CA ILE A 190 6.36 1.63 15.09
C ILE A 190 5.92 0.32 15.76
N GLU A 191 5.53 -0.69 14.99
CA GLU A 191 4.83 -1.86 15.51
C GLU A 191 5.69 -3.13 15.57
N GLU A 192 6.63 -3.31 14.67
CA GLU A 192 7.45 -4.53 14.62
C GLU A 192 8.66 -4.42 15.56
N ASP A 193 8.91 -5.48 16.33
CA ASP A 193 10.10 -5.53 17.18
C ASP A 193 11.38 -5.54 16.33
N GLU A 194 11.35 -6.28 15.22
CA GLU A 194 12.43 -6.39 14.23
C GLU A 194 11.85 -6.43 12.82
N PRO A 195 11.80 -5.29 12.10
CA PRO A 195 11.16 -5.19 10.77
C PRO A 195 11.71 -6.19 9.74
N THR A 196 13.01 -6.45 9.72
CA THR A 196 13.61 -7.42 8.80
C THR A 196 13.13 -8.84 9.05
N THR A 197 13.01 -9.22 10.32
CA THR A 197 12.48 -10.54 10.71
C THR A 197 10.99 -10.66 10.35
N ALA A 198 10.22 -9.58 10.51
CA ALA A 198 8.80 -9.55 10.12
C ALA A 198 8.63 -9.73 8.60
N LEU A 199 9.47 -9.08 7.78
CA LEU A 199 9.48 -9.28 6.32
C LEU A 199 9.78 -10.73 5.94
N VAL A 200 10.79 -11.35 6.55
CA VAL A 200 11.13 -12.78 6.29
C VAL A 200 9.95 -13.70 6.61
N LYS A 201 9.27 -13.48 7.74
CA LYS A 201 8.09 -14.28 8.12
C LYS A 201 6.91 -14.08 7.18
N ALA A 202 6.72 -12.86 6.66
CA ALA A 202 5.63 -12.52 5.76
C ALA A 202 5.95 -12.84 4.28
N ALA A 203 7.15 -13.27 3.95
CA ALA A 203 7.66 -13.37 2.57
C ALA A 203 6.70 -14.10 1.61
N ALA A 204 6.10 -15.22 2.03
CA ALA A 204 5.18 -16.00 1.19
C ALA A 204 3.88 -15.26 0.85
N GLN A 205 3.46 -14.31 1.68
CA GLN A 205 2.24 -13.52 1.52
C GLN A 205 2.49 -12.06 1.12
N LEU A 206 3.76 -11.63 1.02
CA LEU A 206 4.09 -10.25 0.68
C LEU A 206 3.70 -9.94 -0.76
N GLY A 207 2.82 -8.96 -0.95
CA GLY A 207 2.30 -8.55 -2.26
C GLY A 207 2.71 -7.14 -2.67
N HIS A 208 3.00 -6.26 -1.71
CA HIS A 208 3.39 -4.88 -1.98
C HIS A 208 4.23 -4.30 -0.84
N VAL A 209 5.04 -3.30 -1.16
CA VAL A 209 5.85 -2.58 -0.17
C VAL A 209 5.69 -1.07 -0.37
N GLN A 210 5.29 -0.37 0.69
CA GLN A 210 5.32 1.10 0.72
C GLN A 210 6.50 1.58 1.55
N VAL A 211 7.12 2.66 1.10
CA VAL A 211 8.37 3.16 1.68
C VAL A 211 8.26 4.60 2.12
N SER A 212 8.56 4.84 3.38
CA SER A 212 8.92 6.13 3.95
C SER A 212 9.87 5.91 5.12
N ASP A 213 10.55 6.96 5.57
CA ASP A 213 11.45 6.84 6.71
C ASP A 213 10.69 6.85 8.04
N SER A 214 11.38 6.56 9.13
CA SER A 214 10.85 6.45 10.50
C SER A 214 10.01 7.64 10.97
N ASN A 215 10.11 8.77 10.31
CA ASN A 215 9.40 10.02 10.61
C ASN A 215 8.35 10.40 9.57
N ARG A 216 7.95 9.43 8.71
CA ARG A 216 7.00 9.60 7.59
C ARG A 216 7.46 10.61 6.52
N PHE A 217 8.75 10.98 6.49
CA PHE A 217 9.37 11.69 5.37
C PHE A 217 10.00 10.71 4.37
N GLN A 218 10.54 11.26 3.28
CA GLN A 218 11.19 10.45 2.25
C GLN A 218 12.36 9.61 2.80
N PRO A 219 12.67 8.45 2.21
CA PRO A 219 13.82 7.63 2.54
C PRO A 219 15.12 8.42 2.66
N GLY A 220 15.86 8.20 3.74
CA GLY A 220 17.08 8.93 4.10
C GLY A 220 16.87 10.19 4.96
N ALA A 221 15.62 10.56 5.27
CA ALA A 221 15.31 11.69 6.15
C ALA A 221 15.11 11.31 7.63
N GLY A 222 15.16 10.03 7.97
CA GLY A 222 15.02 9.47 9.31
C GLY A 222 16.18 8.59 9.72
N HIS A 223 15.89 7.46 10.37
CA HIS A 223 16.92 6.57 10.93
C HIS A 223 16.74 5.09 10.57
N LEU A 224 15.90 4.76 9.57
CA LEU A 224 15.75 3.37 9.13
C LEU A 224 17.05 2.85 8.51
N ASP A 225 17.38 1.59 8.79
CA ASP A 225 18.48 0.89 8.13
C ASP A 225 18.01 0.39 6.75
N TRP A 226 18.16 1.25 5.75
CA TRP A 226 17.75 0.98 4.38
C TRP A 226 18.54 -0.18 3.75
N ALA A 227 19.82 -0.35 4.12
CA ALA A 227 20.61 -1.47 3.61
C ALA A 227 20.08 -2.81 4.13
N ALA A 228 19.74 -2.88 5.43
CA ALA A 228 19.16 -4.08 6.02
C ALA A 228 17.76 -4.38 5.43
N LEU A 229 16.89 -3.37 5.28
CA LEU A 229 15.55 -3.54 4.72
C LEU A 229 15.59 -4.02 3.27
N LEU A 230 16.35 -3.34 2.41
CA LEU A 230 16.46 -3.69 0.99
C LEU A 230 17.17 -5.04 0.79
N GLY A 231 18.23 -5.30 1.57
CA GLY A 231 18.90 -6.61 1.56
C GLY A 231 17.98 -7.76 1.99
N THR A 232 17.07 -7.50 2.93
CA THR A 232 16.05 -8.49 3.34
C THR A 232 15.06 -8.75 2.21
N LEU A 233 14.54 -7.70 1.57
CA LEU A 233 13.62 -7.82 0.43
C LEU A 233 14.26 -8.61 -0.74
N ASP A 234 15.52 -8.34 -1.04
CA ASP A 234 16.27 -9.09 -2.04
C ASP A 234 16.45 -10.58 -1.63
N ALA A 235 16.83 -10.83 -0.38
CA ALA A 235 17.05 -12.18 0.14
C ALA A 235 15.78 -13.05 0.14
N ILE A 236 14.60 -12.46 0.33
CA ILE A 236 13.32 -13.18 0.24
C ILE A 236 12.76 -13.25 -1.18
N GLY A 237 13.48 -12.70 -2.16
CA GLY A 237 13.08 -12.71 -3.57
C GLY A 237 11.91 -11.79 -3.92
N TYR A 238 11.71 -10.69 -3.18
CA TYR A 238 10.66 -9.74 -3.51
C TYR A 238 10.99 -9.00 -4.82
N ASP A 239 10.12 -9.13 -5.81
CA ASP A 239 10.28 -8.54 -7.15
C ASP A 239 9.20 -7.49 -7.51
N GLY A 240 8.38 -7.09 -6.54
CA GLY A 240 7.36 -6.05 -6.66
C GLY A 240 7.94 -4.63 -6.67
N TYR A 241 7.04 -3.66 -6.54
CA TYR A 241 7.40 -2.25 -6.46
C TYR A 241 7.62 -1.81 -5.01
N LEU A 242 8.58 -0.88 -4.83
CA LEU A 242 8.69 -0.05 -3.63
C LEU A 242 7.96 1.26 -3.92
N ALA A 243 6.78 1.45 -3.36
CA ALA A 243 5.96 2.63 -3.62
C ALA A 243 6.26 3.73 -2.59
N LEU A 244 6.73 4.89 -3.04
CA LEU A 244 6.96 6.03 -2.16
C LEU A 244 5.63 6.58 -1.65
N GLU A 245 5.42 6.46 -0.33
CA GLU A 245 4.30 7.03 0.41
C GLU A 245 4.80 7.81 1.62
N CYS A 246 4.92 9.13 1.48
CA CYS A 246 5.54 9.93 2.53
C CYS A 246 5.07 11.39 2.51
N ARG A 247 5.52 12.14 3.51
CA ARG A 247 5.63 13.60 3.40
C ARG A 247 6.99 13.95 2.82
N LEU A 248 7.10 15.10 2.18
CA LEU A 248 8.38 15.58 1.64
C LEU A 248 8.98 16.66 2.55
N ARG A 249 10.25 16.49 2.91
CA ARG A 249 11.04 17.49 3.63
C ARG A 249 11.94 18.23 2.66
N GLY A 250 11.87 19.53 2.66
CA GLY A 250 12.62 20.39 1.73
C GLY A 250 11.76 20.87 0.55
N GLU A 251 12.42 21.23 -0.55
CA GLU A 251 11.72 21.59 -1.79
C GLU A 251 11.14 20.30 -2.42
N PRO A 252 9.82 20.22 -2.66
CA PRO A 252 9.14 18.96 -2.98
C PRO A 252 9.68 18.25 -4.23
N ALA A 253 9.88 18.98 -5.33
CA ALA A 253 10.36 18.37 -6.59
C ALA A 253 11.79 17.82 -6.45
N THR A 254 12.63 18.51 -5.71
CA THR A 254 14.01 18.06 -5.43
C THR A 254 14.01 16.85 -4.49
N ALA A 255 13.19 16.90 -3.44
CA ALA A 255 13.11 15.82 -2.45
C ALA A 255 12.61 14.52 -3.07
N VAL A 256 11.52 14.58 -3.86
CA VAL A 256 10.98 13.39 -4.52
C VAL A 256 11.94 12.86 -5.60
N ALA A 257 12.60 13.71 -6.35
CA ALA A 257 13.55 13.29 -7.38
C ALA A 257 14.80 12.58 -6.83
N ALA A 258 15.16 12.82 -5.57
CA ALA A 258 16.34 12.20 -4.95
C ALA A 258 16.12 10.76 -4.48
N VAL A 259 14.86 10.33 -4.29
CA VAL A 259 14.51 9.03 -3.66
C VAL A 259 14.99 7.83 -4.48
N PRO A 260 14.78 7.72 -5.80
CA PRO A 260 15.22 6.54 -6.54
C PRO A 260 16.73 6.34 -6.48
N GLY A 261 17.49 7.41 -6.59
CA GLY A 261 18.95 7.37 -6.45
C GLY A 261 19.41 6.98 -5.05
N PHE A 262 18.68 7.39 -4.01
CA PHE A 262 18.96 6.98 -2.64
C PHE A 262 18.70 5.47 -2.46
N LEU A 263 17.52 4.95 -2.80
CA LEU A 263 17.18 3.55 -2.64
C LEU A 263 18.12 2.63 -3.43
N ARG A 264 18.42 2.96 -4.69
CA ARG A 264 19.35 2.15 -5.53
C ARG A 264 20.78 2.09 -5.01
N ARG A 265 21.26 3.12 -4.30
CA ARG A 265 22.58 3.05 -3.64
C ARG A 265 22.63 2.10 -2.44
N HIS A 266 21.49 1.79 -1.83
CA HIS A 266 21.37 0.86 -0.73
C HIS A 266 20.91 -0.54 -1.19
N ASP A 267 20.61 -0.72 -2.48
CA ASP A 267 20.27 -2.00 -3.10
C ASP A 267 21.52 -2.86 -3.24
N VAL A 268 21.63 -3.87 -2.39
CA VAL A 268 22.77 -4.78 -2.36
C VAL A 268 22.82 -5.75 -3.56
N SER A 269 21.70 -5.94 -4.27
CA SER A 269 21.62 -6.79 -5.47
C SER A 269 22.39 -6.22 -6.68
N ALA A 270 22.70 -4.93 -6.67
CA ALA A 270 23.36 -4.25 -7.78
C ALA A 270 24.90 -4.50 -7.84
N GLY A 271 25.46 -5.22 -6.88
CA GLY A 271 26.91 -5.48 -6.74
C GLY A 271 27.35 -6.94 -6.82
N ALA A 272 26.44 -7.87 -7.12
CA ALA A 272 26.74 -9.29 -7.24
C ALA A 272 26.85 -9.77 -8.69
#